data_491d61340ae570749b236d6f5a8cb794
#
_entry.id   491d61340ae570749b236d6f5a8cb794
#
_cell.length_a   1.000
_cell.length_b   1.000
_cell.length_c   1.000
_cell.angle_alpha   90.00
_cell.angle_beta   90.00
_cell.angle_gamma   90.00
#
_symmetry.space_group_name_H-M   'P 1'
#
loop_
_entity.id
_entity.type
_entity.pdbx_description
1 polymer ?
#
loop_
_entity_poly.entity_id
_entity_poly.type
_entity_poly.pdbx_seq_one_letter_code
_entity_poly.pdbx_strand_id
1 'polypeptide(L)'
;EYSSASWLEDQDFWRLHGLFRTVELAAQPHTHVETVQLEADYTAADTAGTADTAELNAALTLRNPADAMTIESTLRDGDGNVVWESTQACNGEIALNSGKMTNIAPWSAESPTLYTLTVRVVGHDGAIIETVTQKIGFRTFRIENGIMTLNGKRIVFKGADRHEFDAKRGRAITREDMLSDVVFCKRHNINAIRTSHYPNQEYWYDLCDEYGLYLIDETNMETHGTWVANNVERPEDGIPGSRPEWEGACVDRINSMMRRDYNHPSVLIWSLGNESSAGEVFRAMYRHAHTIDPNRPVHYEGSVHMREFEDVTDIESRMYAHADEIERYLNDGSPAHTDGPKKPYISCEYMHAMGNSCGNMDEYTALERYPMYQGGFIWDFIDQAIETKLPDGTTRMCYGGDFGDRPSDYEFSGDGLLFADRTPSPKAQEVKQLYANVKIAVSVDEARITNDNLFVSTGDYRFVLRILADGKPVWSTTRRFDVAAGESASFEVDWPVDD
;
A
#
# COMPACT_ATOMS: atom_id res chain seq x y z
N GLU A 1 -26.28 19.08 -9.81
CA GLU A 1 -25.90 18.89 -11.23
C GLU A 1 -24.95 17.70 -11.32
N TYR A 2 -25.25 16.81 -12.23
CA TYR A 2 -24.34 15.71 -12.56
C TYR A 2 -23.27 16.24 -13.52
N SER A 3 -22.01 15.98 -13.23
CA SER A 3 -20.92 16.22 -14.18
C SER A 3 -20.51 14.90 -14.84
N SER A 4 -19.81 14.97 -15.98
CA SER A 4 -19.25 13.79 -16.61
C SER A 4 -18.21 13.07 -15.71
N ALA A 5 -17.63 13.77 -14.75
CA ALA A 5 -16.73 13.18 -13.76
C ALA A 5 -17.40 12.10 -12.91
N SER A 6 -18.73 12.12 -12.71
CA SER A 6 -19.45 11.08 -11.98
C SER A 6 -19.33 9.70 -12.63
N TRP A 7 -19.06 9.62 -13.93
CA TRP A 7 -18.82 8.36 -14.63
C TRP A 7 -17.44 7.76 -14.32
N LEU A 8 -16.46 8.59 -13.93
CA LEU A 8 -15.13 8.15 -13.56
C LEU A 8 -15.01 7.78 -12.07
N GLU A 9 -16.10 7.88 -11.32
CA GLU A 9 -16.18 7.54 -9.89
C GLU A 9 -17.44 6.70 -9.61
N ASP A 10 -17.83 5.87 -10.58
CA ASP A 10 -18.97 4.97 -10.48
C ASP A 10 -18.50 3.64 -9.89
N GLN A 11 -18.43 3.59 -8.55
CA GLN A 11 -18.01 2.44 -7.75
C GLN A 11 -19.21 1.65 -7.23
N ASP A 12 -19.04 0.37 -6.94
CA ASP A 12 -19.99 -0.43 -6.18
C ASP A 12 -19.89 -0.11 -4.68
N PHE A 13 -20.19 1.13 -4.38
CA PHE A 13 -19.98 1.75 -3.08
C PHE A 13 -21.10 2.79 -2.81
N TRP A 14 -21.21 3.21 -1.56
CA TRP A 14 -22.11 4.29 -1.15
C TRP A 14 -21.92 5.55 -2.00
N ARG A 15 -23.00 6.11 -2.50
CA ARG A 15 -22.99 7.40 -3.23
C ARG A 15 -23.17 8.56 -2.24
N LEU A 16 -22.17 8.75 -1.37
CA LEU A 16 -22.16 9.82 -0.39
C LEU A 16 -21.58 11.10 -1.00
N HIS A 17 -22.24 12.22 -0.75
CA HIS A 17 -21.88 13.53 -1.26
C HIS A 17 -21.42 14.48 -0.16
N GLY A 18 -20.72 15.54 -0.55
CA GLY A 18 -20.28 16.63 0.33
C GLY A 18 -18.77 16.67 0.53
N LEU A 19 -18.34 17.58 1.40
CA LEU A 19 -16.94 17.72 1.80
C LEU A 19 -16.67 16.81 3.00
N PHE A 20 -16.03 15.69 2.75
CA PHE A 20 -15.77 14.66 3.77
C PHE A 20 -14.34 14.66 4.31
N ARG A 21 -13.46 15.47 3.73
CA ARG A 21 -12.07 15.67 4.19
C ARG A 21 -11.87 17.06 4.74
N THR A 22 -10.80 17.27 5.50
CA THR A 22 -10.45 18.55 6.10
C THR A 22 -10.34 19.65 5.05
N VAL A 23 -10.89 20.82 5.38
CA VAL A 23 -10.72 22.05 4.58
C VAL A 23 -9.81 22.98 5.37
N GLU A 24 -8.69 23.37 4.78
CA GLU A 24 -7.65 24.17 5.42
C GLU A 24 -7.46 25.51 4.71
N LEU A 25 -7.09 26.52 5.48
CA LEU A 25 -6.61 27.78 4.97
C LEU A 25 -5.10 27.87 5.24
N ALA A 26 -4.29 27.74 4.20
CA ALA A 26 -2.84 27.84 4.30
C ALA A 26 -2.37 29.24 3.87
N ALA A 27 -1.39 29.78 4.61
CA ALA A 27 -0.67 30.99 4.23
C ALA A 27 0.79 30.64 3.95
N GLN A 28 1.26 31.02 2.77
CA GLN A 28 2.64 30.80 2.34
C GLN A 28 3.34 32.14 2.11
N PRO A 29 4.67 32.22 2.30
CA PRO A 29 5.46 33.37 1.89
C PRO A 29 5.32 33.61 0.38
N HIS A 30 5.55 34.86 -0.09
CA HIS A 30 5.51 35.17 -1.51
C HIS A 30 6.51 34.30 -2.30
N THR A 31 7.71 34.14 -1.77
CA THR A 31 8.68 33.16 -2.24
C THR A 31 8.60 31.93 -1.36
N HIS A 32 8.28 30.78 -1.94
CA HIS A 32 8.14 29.53 -1.19
C HIS A 32 8.52 28.32 -2.07
N VAL A 33 8.72 27.19 -1.43
CA VAL A 33 8.93 25.91 -2.10
C VAL A 33 7.60 25.43 -2.69
N GLU A 34 7.50 25.38 -4.00
CA GLU A 34 6.31 24.92 -4.73
C GLU A 34 6.25 23.40 -4.80
N THR A 35 7.39 22.76 -5.10
CA THR A 35 7.48 21.30 -5.20
C THR A 35 8.76 20.78 -4.57
N VAL A 36 8.64 19.58 -3.96
CA VAL A 36 9.76 18.76 -3.50
C VAL A 36 9.53 17.36 -4.04
N GLN A 37 10.41 16.87 -4.90
CA GLN A 37 10.38 15.50 -5.40
C GLN A 37 11.66 14.78 -4.96
N LEU A 38 11.52 13.65 -4.27
CA LEU A 38 12.63 12.94 -3.64
C LEU A 38 12.79 11.54 -4.22
N GLU A 39 14.03 11.16 -4.45
CA GLU A 39 14.45 9.77 -4.70
C GLU A 39 15.45 9.38 -3.60
N ALA A 40 15.07 8.46 -2.75
CA ALA A 40 15.88 8.00 -1.62
C ALA A 40 16.18 6.50 -1.81
N ASP A 41 17.25 6.23 -2.53
CA ASP A 41 17.65 4.88 -2.90
C ASP A 41 18.55 4.24 -1.84
N TYR A 42 18.43 2.91 -1.70
CA TYR A 42 19.28 2.06 -0.88
C TYR A 42 19.84 0.92 -1.72
N THR A 43 21.12 0.68 -1.61
CA THR A 43 21.82 -0.45 -2.24
C THR A 43 22.40 -1.33 -1.15
N ALA A 44 21.86 -2.53 -1.00
CA ALA A 44 22.38 -3.53 -0.08
C ALA A 44 23.80 -3.98 -0.48
N ALA A 45 24.61 -4.35 0.52
CA ALA A 45 25.90 -4.99 0.30
C ALA A 45 25.78 -6.20 -0.62
N ASP A 46 26.73 -6.39 -1.49
CA ASP A 46 26.81 -7.58 -2.31
C ASP A 46 27.62 -8.71 -1.65
N THR A 47 27.57 -9.87 -2.23
CA THR A 47 28.36 -11.04 -1.78
C THR A 47 29.87 -10.86 -1.96
N ALA A 48 30.31 -9.83 -2.67
CA ALA A 48 31.73 -9.48 -2.86
C ALA A 48 32.27 -8.58 -1.74
N GLY A 49 31.44 -8.19 -0.75
CA GLY A 49 31.84 -7.45 0.43
C GLY A 49 31.83 -5.93 0.26
N THR A 50 31.05 -5.40 -0.68
CA THR A 50 30.75 -3.95 -0.71
C THR A 50 29.93 -3.57 0.52
N ALA A 51 30.09 -2.35 1.01
CA ALA A 51 29.26 -1.83 2.10
C ALA A 51 27.90 -1.40 1.55
N ASP A 52 26.87 -1.46 2.40
CA ASP A 52 25.56 -0.84 2.13
C ASP A 52 25.74 0.65 1.84
N THR A 53 25.04 1.15 0.84
CA THR A 53 25.05 2.58 0.50
C THR A 53 23.62 3.09 0.27
N ALA A 54 23.44 4.37 0.57
CA ALA A 54 22.21 5.09 0.26
C ALA A 54 22.54 6.39 -0.50
N GLU A 55 21.61 6.86 -1.31
CA GLU A 55 21.74 8.12 -2.04
C GLU A 55 20.40 8.86 -2.03
N LEU A 56 20.44 10.16 -1.73
CA LEU A 56 19.31 11.06 -1.80
C LEU A 56 19.48 11.99 -2.98
N ASN A 57 18.55 11.93 -3.91
CA ASN A 57 18.34 12.91 -4.95
C ASN A 57 17.05 13.69 -4.64
N ALA A 58 17.08 15.02 -4.77
CA ALA A 58 15.91 15.86 -4.60
C ALA A 58 15.87 16.94 -5.68
N ALA A 59 14.70 17.10 -6.29
CA ALA A 59 14.38 18.22 -7.15
C ALA A 59 13.42 19.17 -6.42
N LEU A 60 13.79 20.43 -6.29
CA LEU A 60 12.97 21.48 -5.68
C LEU A 60 12.70 22.58 -6.67
N THR A 61 11.48 23.09 -6.66
CA THR A 61 11.08 24.27 -7.44
C THR A 61 10.58 25.35 -6.48
N LEU A 62 11.07 26.58 -6.66
CA LEU A 62 10.57 27.73 -5.92
C LEU A 62 9.57 28.53 -6.73
N ARG A 63 8.52 28.96 -6.08
CA ARG A 63 7.57 29.95 -6.58
C ARG A 63 8.11 31.36 -6.31
N ASN A 64 8.05 32.26 -7.31
CA ASN A 64 8.50 33.64 -7.21
C ASN A 64 9.90 33.80 -6.58
N PRO A 65 10.95 33.15 -7.13
CA PRO A 65 12.29 33.24 -6.56
C PRO A 65 12.79 34.68 -6.62
N ALA A 66 13.46 35.13 -5.54
CA ALA A 66 14.15 36.41 -5.52
C ALA A 66 15.61 36.23 -5.93
N ASP A 67 16.31 37.33 -6.22
CA ASP A 67 17.74 37.27 -6.52
C ASP A 67 18.60 36.92 -5.33
N ALA A 68 19.67 36.17 -5.56
CA ALA A 68 20.71 35.84 -4.59
C ALA A 68 20.19 35.08 -3.34
N MET A 69 19.33 34.09 -3.54
CA MET A 69 18.86 33.23 -2.47
C MET A 69 19.78 32.02 -2.28
N THR A 70 19.68 31.43 -1.11
CA THR A 70 20.41 30.21 -0.73
C THR A 70 19.43 29.16 -0.22
N ILE A 71 19.65 27.91 -0.60
CA ILE A 71 18.98 26.77 0.00
C ILE A 71 19.94 26.04 0.93
N GLU A 72 19.54 25.94 2.19
CA GLU A 72 20.22 25.11 3.19
C GLU A 72 19.41 23.85 3.40
N SER A 73 20.03 22.69 3.20
CA SER A 73 19.40 21.39 3.34
C SER A 73 20.15 20.56 4.39
N THR A 74 19.40 19.94 5.30
CA THR A 74 19.96 19.10 6.37
C THR A 74 19.13 17.83 6.49
N LEU A 75 19.80 16.66 6.41
CA LEU A 75 19.20 15.35 6.66
C LEU A 75 19.60 14.86 8.04
N ARG A 76 18.62 14.45 8.85
CA ARG A 76 18.83 13.93 10.21
C ARG A 76 18.23 12.54 10.37
N ASP A 77 18.90 11.71 11.17
CA ASP A 77 18.37 10.42 11.61
C ASP A 77 17.28 10.57 12.70
N GLY A 78 16.73 9.45 13.17
CA GLY A 78 15.70 9.41 14.21
C GLY A 78 16.15 9.95 15.58
N ASP A 79 17.44 9.97 15.85
CA ASP A 79 18.04 10.52 17.06
C ASP A 79 18.39 12.02 16.93
N GLY A 80 18.18 12.60 15.74
CA GLY A 80 18.45 14.00 15.43
C GLY A 80 19.88 14.30 14.98
N ASN A 81 20.73 13.28 14.80
CA ASN A 81 22.08 13.46 14.28
C ASN A 81 22.07 13.86 12.81
N VAL A 82 22.94 14.78 12.40
CA VAL A 82 23.11 15.16 11.00
C VAL A 82 23.85 14.06 10.27
N VAL A 83 23.22 13.50 9.23
CA VAL A 83 23.82 12.48 8.36
C VAL A 83 24.28 13.06 7.02
N TRP A 84 23.71 14.19 6.61
CA TRP A 84 24.11 14.94 5.43
C TRP A 84 23.63 16.39 5.51
N GLU A 85 24.39 17.30 4.91
CA GLU A 85 24.02 18.71 4.77
C GLU A 85 24.56 19.30 3.46
N SER A 86 23.87 20.30 2.94
CA SER A 86 24.25 21.05 1.73
C SER A 86 23.79 22.50 1.80
N THR A 87 24.56 23.38 1.19
CA THR A 87 24.20 24.77 1.01
C THR A 87 24.47 25.15 -0.45
N GLN A 88 23.46 25.63 -1.15
CA GLN A 88 23.54 25.96 -2.58
C GLN A 88 22.87 27.31 -2.88
N ALA A 89 23.46 28.08 -3.80
CA ALA A 89 22.80 29.26 -4.34
C ALA A 89 21.60 28.83 -5.21
N CYS A 90 20.51 29.60 -5.14
CA CYS A 90 19.26 29.29 -5.82
C CYS A 90 18.79 30.43 -6.71
N ASN A 91 18.24 30.05 -7.87
CA ASN A 91 17.61 30.95 -8.84
C ASN A 91 16.24 30.42 -9.35
N GLY A 92 15.61 29.53 -8.56
CA GLY A 92 14.27 28.99 -8.86
C GLY A 92 14.17 27.48 -8.86
N GLU A 93 15.10 26.77 -9.50
CA GLU A 93 15.15 25.32 -9.54
C GLU A 93 16.45 24.84 -8.88
N ILE A 94 16.36 23.74 -8.10
CA ILE A 94 17.52 23.16 -7.43
C ILE A 94 17.46 21.64 -7.54
N ALA A 95 18.59 21.07 -7.87
CA ALA A 95 18.87 19.65 -7.71
C ALA A 95 19.82 19.44 -6.53
N LEU A 96 19.42 18.66 -5.56
CA LEU A 96 20.26 18.20 -4.46
C LEU A 96 20.69 16.76 -4.76
N ASN A 97 21.94 16.46 -4.47
CA ASN A 97 22.45 15.08 -4.49
C ASN A 97 23.36 14.90 -3.29
N SER A 98 23.10 13.87 -2.50
CA SER A 98 23.92 13.56 -1.31
C SER A 98 25.23 12.86 -1.65
N GLY A 99 25.35 12.32 -2.87
CA GLY A 99 26.32 11.28 -3.14
C GLY A 99 26.04 10.02 -2.32
N LYS A 100 26.93 9.05 -2.40
CA LYS A 100 26.79 7.80 -1.65
C LYS A 100 27.11 8.01 -0.17
N MET A 101 26.12 7.72 0.66
CA MET A 101 26.21 7.71 2.13
C MET A 101 26.33 6.26 2.62
N THR A 102 27.01 6.06 3.72
CA THR A 102 27.12 4.78 4.44
C THR A 102 26.49 4.89 5.82
N ASN A 103 26.21 3.75 6.45
CA ASN A 103 25.54 3.69 7.76
C ASN A 103 24.13 4.30 7.76
N ILE A 104 23.43 4.18 6.64
CA ILE A 104 22.03 4.52 6.51
C ILE A 104 21.19 3.25 6.64
N ALA A 105 20.29 3.22 7.61
CA ALA A 105 19.37 2.11 7.79
C ALA A 105 18.21 2.20 6.75
N PRO A 106 17.91 1.12 6.01
CA PRO A 106 16.84 1.14 5.02
C PRO A 106 15.46 1.11 5.67
N TRP A 107 14.48 1.59 4.91
CA TRP A 107 13.07 1.49 5.26
C TRP A 107 12.47 0.18 4.73
N SER A 108 11.65 -0.47 5.56
CA SER A 108 10.76 -1.57 5.18
C SER A 108 9.56 -1.63 6.12
N ALA A 109 8.51 -2.41 5.77
CA ALA A 109 7.38 -2.63 6.69
C ALA A 109 7.77 -3.34 7.99
N GLU A 110 8.88 -4.07 8.01
CA GLU A 110 9.42 -4.73 9.20
C GLU A 110 10.28 -3.81 10.07
N SER A 111 10.97 -2.83 9.44
CA SER A 111 11.81 -1.84 10.10
C SER A 111 11.63 -0.47 9.42
N PRO A 112 10.60 0.29 9.79
CA PRO A 112 10.21 1.54 9.10
C PRO A 112 11.08 2.71 9.55
N THR A 113 12.39 2.64 9.25
CA THR A 113 13.35 3.68 9.62
C THR A 113 13.16 4.93 8.78
N LEU A 114 12.90 6.06 9.42
CA LEU A 114 12.69 7.35 8.78
C LEU A 114 13.76 8.36 9.18
N TYR A 115 14.14 9.16 8.20
CA TYR A 115 14.99 10.34 8.32
C TYR A 115 14.15 11.60 8.13
N THR A 116 14.66 12.75 8.52
CA THR A 116 14.01 14.05 8.31
C THR A 116 14.91 14.95 7.47
N LEU A 117 14.46 15.30 6.26
CA LEU A 117 15.04 16.36 5.47
C LEU A 117 14.40 17.68 5.88
N THR A 118 15.24 18.65 6.23
CA THR A 118 14.84 20.04 6.44
C THR A 118 15.46 20.89 5.35
N VAL A 119 14.64 21.65 4.63
CA VAL A 119 15.03 22.60 3.60
C VAL A 119 14.67 24.01 4.05
N ARG A 120 15.65 24.91 4.10
CA ARG A 120 15.47 26.32 4.42
C ARG A 120 15.74 27.18 3.19
N VAL A 121 14.81 28.05 2.87
CA VAL A 121 14.97 29.10 1.88
C VAL A 121 15.47 30.33 2.60
N VAL A 122 16.70 30.77 2.27
CA VAL A 122 17.37 31.89 2.93
C VAL A 122 17.56 33.04 1.95
N GLY A 123 17.12 34.24 2.35
CA GLY A 123 17.24 35.46 1.56
C GLY A 123 18.70 36.00 1.55
N HIS A 124 18.96 36.96 0.68
CA HIS A 124 20.27 37.60 0.53
C HIS A 124 20.77 38.31 1.81
N ASP A 125 19.85 38.66 2.71
CA ASP A 125 20.14 39.27 4.01
C ASP A 125 20.39 38.24 5.12
N GLY A 126 20.35 36.96 4.79
CA GLY A 126 20.49 35.84 5.73
C GLY A 126 19.21 35.50 6.50
N ALA A 127 18.08 36.14 6.22
CA ALA A 127 16.81 35.80 6.86
C ALA A 127 16.22 34.52 6.27
N ILE A 128 15.68 33.65 7.14
CA ILE A 128 14.94 32.47 6.70
C ILE A 128 13.57 32.93 6.22
N ILE A 129 13.27 32.67 4.93
CA ILE A 129 11.99 32.98 4.29
C ILE A 129 10.98 31.87 4.57
N GLU A 130 11.41 30.61 4.42
CA GLU A 130 10.58 29.43 4.62
C GLU A 130 11.41 28.25 5.13
N THR A 131 10.77 27.36 5.86
CA THR A 131 11.33 26.05 6.24
C THR A 131 10.32 24.96 5.89
N VAL A 132 10.75 24.00 5.08
CA VAL A 132 9.99 22.80 4.72
C VAL A 132 10.65 21.59 5.32
N THR A 133 9.86 20.65 5.83
CA THR A 133 10.34 19.37 6.37
C THR A 133 9.66 18.22 5.67
N GLN A 134 10.43 17.17 5.33
CA GLN A 134 9.93 15.96 4.68
C GLN A 134 10.53 14.72 5.38
N LYS A 135 9.68 13.74 5.70
CA LYS A 135 10.13 12.41 6.12
C LYS A 135 10.65 11.64 4.91
N ILE A 136 11.72 10.87 5.11
CA ILE A 136 12.39 10.09 4.07
C ILE A 136 12.65 8.69 4.58
N GLY A 137 12.30 7.68 3.79
CA GLY A 137 12.72 6.30 3.99
C GLY A 137 13.57 5.83 2.82
N PHE A 138 14.81 5.45 3.08
CA PHE A 138 15.70 4.94 2.04
C PHE A 138 15.34 3.51 1.67
N ARG A 139 14.95 3.27 0.44
CA ARG A 139 14.61 1.94 -0.07
C ARG A 139 14.76 1.86 -1.58
N THR A 140 14.94 0.65 -2.09
CA THR A 140 14.86 0.36 -3.53
C THR A 140 13.82 -0.72 -3.77
N PHE A 141 12.81 -0.39 -4.58
CA PHE A 141 11.76 -1.33 -5.00
C PHE A 141 11.80 -1.47 -6.52
N ARG A 142 11.90 -2.70 -7.02
CA ARG A 142 12.07 -2.98 -8.47
C ARG A 142 11.44 -4.30 -8.86
N ILE A 143 11.15 -4.44 -10.16
CA ILE A 143 10.87 -5.74 -10.80
C ILE A 143 12.16 -6.23 -11.45
N GLU A 144 12.67 -7.36 -10.95
CA GLU A 144 13.88 -8.00 -11.46
C GLU A 144 13.57 -9.44 -11.87
N ASN A 145 13.74 -9.75 -13.15
CA ASN A 145 13.44 -11.09 -13.69
C ASN A 145 12.00 -11.57 -13.43
N GLY A 146 11.03 -10.66 -13.46
CA GLY A 146 9.61 -10.95 -13.19
C GLY A 146 9.28 -11.11 -11.71
N ILE A 147 10.12 -10.64 -10.81
CA ILE A 147 9.93 -10.69 -9.35
C ILE A 147 10.08 -9.28 -8.79
N MET A 148 9.11 -8.85 -8.00
CA MET A 148 9.20 -7.61 -7.23
C MET A 148 10.11 -7.81 -6.02
N THR A 149 11.11 -6.94 -5.90
CA THR A 149 12.08 -6.95 -4.81
C THR A 149 12.09 -5.63 -4.05
N LEU A 150 12.20 -5.70 -2.73
CA LEU A 150 12.46 -4.57 -1.85
C LEU A 150 13.84 -4.75 -1.23
N ASN A 151 14.72 -3.77 -1.40
CA ASN A 151 16.10 -3.81 -0.88
C ASN A 151 16.82 -5.12 -1.24
N GLY A 152 16.59 -5.63 -2.46
CA GLY A 152 17.16 -6.88 -2.97
C GLY A 152 16.50 -8.18 -2.47
N LYS A 153 15.43 -8.12 -1.68
CA LYS A 153 14.66 -9.29 -1.22
C LYS A 153 13.31 -9.38 -1.91
N ARG A 154 12.93 -10.62 -2.31
CA ARG A 154 11.59 -10.88 -2.85
C ARG A 154 10.52 -10.54 -1.82
N ILE A 155 9.57 -9.69 -2.20
CA ILE A 155 8.44 -9.30 -1.37
C ILE A 155 7.21 -10.19 -1.63
N VAL A 156 6.39 -10.39 -0.58
CA VAL A 156 5.04 -10.96 -0.69
C VAL A 156 4.08 -10.01 0.00
N PHE A 157 3.07 -9.55 -0.74
CA PHE A 157 2.01 -8.71 -0.19
C PHE A 157 0.99 -9.56 0.56
N LYS A 158 0.86 -9.31 1.83
CA LYS A 158 -0.14 -9.85 2.75
C LYS A 158 -1.13 -8.73 2.99
N GLY A 159 -1.95 -8.44 1.99
CA GLY A 159 -2.67 -7.20 1.85
C GLY A 159 -4.16 -7.28 2.15
N ALA A 160 -4.77 -6.10 2.25
CA ALA A 160 -6.21 -5.88 2.21
C ALA A 160 -6.51 -4.61 1.40
N ASP A 161 -7.67 -4.60 0.76
CA ASP A 161 -8.26 -3.43 0.11
C ASP A 161 -8.96 -2.58 1.16
N ARG A 162 -8.81 -1.25 1.10
CA ARG A 162 -9.32 -0.40 2.17
C ARG A 162 -10.10 0.79 1.66
N HIS A 163 -11.39 0.81 1.99
CA HIS A 163 -12.21 2.02 1.94
C HIS A 163 -11.98 2.90 3.18
N GLU A 164 -12.04 4.23 2.98
CA GLU A 164 -12.13 5.19 4.09
C GLU A 164 -13.58 5.27 4.56
N PHE A 165 -13.92 4.55 5.64
CA PHE A 165 -15.30 4.48 6.13
C PHE A 165 -15.39 4.42 7.66
N ASP A 166 -16.46 5.01 8.21
CA ASP A 166 -16.83 4.94 9.62
C ASP A 166 -18.35 4.85 9.75
N ALA A 167 -18.83 3.97 10.63
CA ALA A 167 -20.24 3.68 10.79
C ALA A 167 -21.13 4.88 11.17
N LYS A 168 -20.55 5.94 11.73
CA LYS A 168 -21.30 7.12 12.18
C LYS A 168 -21.13 8.33 11.27
N ARG A 169 -20.06 8.36 10.49
CA ARG A 169 -19.63 9.51 9.71
C ARG A 169 -19.49 9.22 8.22
N GLY A 170 -19.74 7.96 7.80
CA GLY A 170 -19.52 7.55 6.40
C GLY A 170 -18.05 7.73 6.00
N ARG A 171 -17.79 8.43 4.90
CA ARG A 171 -16.42 8.69 4.39
C ARG A 171 -15.60 9.70 5.22
N ALA A 172 -16.21 10.37 6.20
CA ALA A 172 -15.52 11.37 7.02
C ALA A 172 -14.80 10.72 8.22
N ILE A 173 -13.71 10.00 7.94
CA ILE A 173 -12.89 9.34 8.96
C ILE A 173 -11.95 10.33 9.66
N THR A 174 -11.53 9.98 10.87
CA THR A 174 -10.62 10.77 11.71
C THR A 174 -9.20 10.19 11.71
N ARG A 175 -8.25 10.93 12.28
CA ARG A 175 -6.88 10.44 12.51
C ARG A 175 -6.85 9.23 13.45
N GLU A 176 -7.74 9.20 14.44
CA GLU A 176 -7.88 8.08 15.38
C GLU A 176 -8.39 6.82 14.68
N ASP A 177 -9.34 6.96 13.73
CA ASP A 177 -9.80 5.84 12.92
C ASP A 177 -8.65 5.26 12.09
N MET A 178 -7.90 6.11 11.39
CA MET A 178 -6.76 5.69 10.58
C MET A 178 -5.66 5.02 11.43
N LEU A 179 -5.36 5.56 12.60
CA LEU A 179 -4.41 4.94 13.53
C LEU A 179 -4.89 3.57 14.00
N SER A 180 -6.19 3.44 14.31
CA SER A 180 -6.80 2.16 14.68
C SER A 180 -6.64 1.12 13.57
N ASP A 181 -6.88 1.53 12.31
CA ASP A 181 -6.76 0.68 11.13
C ASP A 181 -5.31 0.18 10.93
N VAL A 182 -4.31 1.07 11.04
CA VAL A 182 -2.88 0.68 10.97
C VAL A 182 -2.51 -0.29 12.09
N VAL A 183 -2.95 -0.02 13.33
CA VAL A 183 -2.68 -0.91 14.47
C VAL A 183 -3.33 -2.28 14.27
N PHE A 184 -4.53 -2.33 13.70
CA PHE A 184 -5.17 -3.59 13.34
C PHE A 184 -4.33 -4.36 12.31
N CYS A 185 -3.90 -3.73 11.22
CA CYS A 185 -3.03 -4.35 10.22
C CYS A 185 -1.80 -4.99 10.86
N LYS A 186 -1.05 -4.24 11.65
CA LYS A 186 0.17 -4.73 12.31
C LYS A 186 -0.09 -5.89 13.27
N ARG A 187 -1.22 -5.90 13.98
CA ARG A 187 -1.60 -6.97 14.90
C ARG A 187 -2.13 -8.23 14.20
N HIS A 188 -2.53 -8.11 12.94
CA HIS A 188 -3.08 -9.22 12.15
C HIS A 188 -2.15 -9.65 11.00
N ASN A 189 -0.88 -9.25 11.04
CA ASN A 189 0.16 -9.61 10.07
C ASN A 189 -0.14 -9.11 8.63
N ILE A 190 -1.02 -8.14 8.49
CA ILE A 190 -1.24 -7.43 7.23
C ILE A 190 -0.07 -6.46 7.05
N ASN A 191 0.66 -6.60 5.94
CA ASN A 191 1.83 -5.77 5.62
C ASN A 191 1.59 -4.77 4.50
N ALA A 192 0.44 -4.85 3.82
CA ALA A 192 0.14 -4.03 2.66
C ALA A 192 -1.33 -3.61 2.61
N ILE A 193 -1.58 -2.44 2.01
CA ILE A 193 -2.92 -1.92 1.73
C ILE A 193 -2.95 -1.42 0.28
N ARG A 194 -4.04 -1.76 -0.44
CA ARG A 194 -4.43 -1.05 -1.66
C ARG A 194 -5.46 0.00 -1.28
N THR A 195 -5.24 1.25 -1.72
CA THR A 195 -6.16 2.35 -1.42
C THR A 195 -7.37 2.32 -2.37
N SER A 196 -8.23 1.35 -2.17
CA SER A 196 -9.39 1.08 -3.03
C SER A 196 -10.53 2.08 -2.79
N HIS A 197 -11.05 2.78 -3.80
CA HIS A 197 -10.45 2.91 -5.14
C HIS A 197 -10.17 4.40 -5.40
N TYR A 198 -9.40 5.01 -4.54
CA TYR A 198 -9.05 6.44 -4.53
C TYR A 198 -7.88 6.73 -3.59
N PRO A 199 -7.11 7.79 -3.84
CA PRO A 199 -6.07 8.22 -2.90
C PRO A 199 -6.68 8.52 -1.54
N ASN A 200 -6.11 7.95 -0.48
CA ASN A 200 -6.58 8.15 0.89
C ASN A 200 -6.22 9.55 1.42
N GLN A 201 -6.62 9.90 2.65
CA GLN A 201 -6.21 11.13 3.31
C GLN A 201 -4.69 11.15 3.54
N GLU A 202 -4.05 12.31 3.46
CA GLU A 202 -2.59 12.46 3.58
C GLU A 202 -2.02 11.81 4.84
N TYR A 203 -2.69 11.96 5.97
CA TYR A 203 -2.25 11.38 7.24
C TYR A 203 -2.18 9.84 7.22
N TRP A 204 -2.92 9.17 6.34
CA TRP A 204 -2.82 7.71 6.14
C TRP A 204 -1.43 7.30 5.67
N TYR A 205 -0.86 8.04 4.73
CA TYR A 205 0.48 7.77 4.19
C TYR A 205 1.56 8.00 5.24
N ASP A 206 1.44 9.08 6.04
CA ASP A 206 2.33 9.31 7.18
C ASP A 206 2.32 8.13 8.15
N LEU A 207 1.16 7.59 8.48
CA LEU A 207 1.03 6.42 9.34
C LEU A 207 1.63 5.17 8.70
N CYS A 208 1.42 4.95 7.39
CA CYS A 208 2.02 3.82 6.68
C CYS A 208 3.55 3.91 6.64
N ASP A 209 4.09 5.11 6.49
CA ASP A 209 5.53 5.36 6.56
C ASP A 209 6.10 5.08 7.97
N GLU A 210 5.40 5.53 9.02
CA GLU A 210 5.85 5.42 10.41
C GLU A 210 5.69 4.01 10.99
N TYR A 211 4.58 3.32 10.67
CA TYR A 211 4.30 1.99 11.20
C TYR A 211 4.78 0.86 10.30
N GLY A 212 5.12 1.15 9.05
CA GLY A 212 5.58 0.19 8.07
C GLY A 212 4.42 -0.63 7.47
N LEU A 213 3.72 -0.04 6.50
CA LEU A 213 2.79 -0.72 5.60
C LEU A 213 3.17 -0.39 4.16
N TYR A 214 3.12 -1.36 3.27
CA TYR A 214 3.30 -1.15 1.84
C TYR A 214 2.00 -0.67 1.21
N LEU A 215 2.08 0.24 0.24
CA LEU A 215 0.89 0.75 -0.43
C LEU A 215 0.93 0.50 -1.94
N ILE A 216 -0.21 0.06 -2.45
CA ILE A 216 -0.63 0.33 -3.82
C ILE A 216 -1.51 1.57 -3.74
N ASP A 217 -1.02 2.70 -4.26
CA ASP A 217 -1.77 3.95 -4.28
C ASP A 217 -2.58 4.05 -5.57
N GLU A 218 -3.90 4.20 -5.43
CA GLU A 218 -4.81 4.05 -6.55
C GLU A 218 -5.51 5.34 -6.93
N THR A 219 -5.47 5.62 -8.22
CA THR A 219 -6.16 6.74 -8.84
C THR A 219 -7.67 6.62 -8.64
N ASN A 220 -8.34 7.70 -8.27
CA ASN A 220 -9.80 7.76 -8.14
C ASN A 220 -10.48 7.66 -9.51
N MET A 221 -10.43 6.47 -10.07
CA MET A 221 -11.01 6.15 -11.36
C MET A 221 -11.62 4.76 -11.34
N GLU A 222 -12.94 4.70 -11.47
CA GLU A 222 -13.71 3.49 -11.65
C GLU A 222 -14.95 3.81 -12.48
N THR A 223 -15.29 2.91 -13.40
CA THR A 223 -16.43 3.07 -14.29
C THR A 223 -17.26 1.78 -14.34
N HIS A 224 -17.56 1.25 -13.14
CA HIS A 224 -18.14 -0.08 -12.93
C HIS A 224 -19.35 -0.37 -13.80
N GLY A 225 -20.31 0.56 -13.90
CA GLY A 225 -21.53 0.36 -14.70
C GLY A 225 -21.32 0.33 -16.21
N THR A 226 -20.15 0.76 -16.70
CA THR A 226 -19.78 0.71 -18.13
C THR A 226 -18.57 -0.16 -18.42
N TRP A 227 -18.04 -0.82 -17.39
CA TRP A 227 -16.89 -1.69 -17.52
C TRP A 227 -17.19 -2.86 -18.47
N VAL A 228 -16.22 -3.22 -19.32
CA VAL A 228 -16.39 -4.25 -20.34
C VAL A 228 -16.82 -5.60 -19.75
N ALA A 229 -16.38 -5.95 -18.56
CA ALA A 229 -16.78 -7.19 -17.90
C ALA A 229 -18.27 -7.20 -17.50
N ASN A 230 -18.84 -6.05 -17.18
CA ASN A 230 -20.26 -5.87 -16.85
C ASN A 230 -21.12 -5.60 -18.08
N ASN A 231 -20.54 -5.03 -19.14
CA ASN A 231 -21.24 -4.64 -20.37
C ASN A 231 -20.78 -5.48 -21.60
N VAL A 232 -20.88 -6.80 -21.47
CA VAL A 232 -20.39 -7.75 -22.48
C VAL A 232 -21.09 -7.60 -23.84
N GLU A 233 -22.34 -7.11 -23.85
CA GLU A 233 -23.11 -6.92 -25.08
C GLU A 233 -22.66 -5.71 -25.91
N ARG A 234 -22.05 -4.70 -25.25
CA ARG A 234 -21.63 -3.44 -25.85
C ARG A 234 -20.30 -2.97 -25.30
N PRO A 235 -19.23 -3.75 -25.47
CA PRO A 235 -17.91 -3.41 -24.92
C PRO A 235 -17.35 -2.10 -25.48
N GLU A 236 -17.79 -1.67 -26.69
CA GLU A 236 -17.43 -0.40 -27.30
C GLU A 236 -17.98 0.83 -26.55
N ASP A 237 -18.97 0.65 -25.70
CA ASP A 237 -19.52 1.73 -24.84
C ASP A 237 -18.70 1.92 -23.57
N GLY A 238 -17.76 1.03 -23.28
CA GLY A 238 -16.89 1.11 -22.10
C GLY A 238 -16.11 2.44 -21.97
N ILE A 239 -16.09 2.98 -20.78
CA ILE A 239 -15.39 4.22 -20.43
C ILE A 239 -14.18 3.85 -19.58
N PRO A 240 -13.03 4.59 -19.69
CA PRO A 240 -12.74 5.58 -20.74
C PRO A 240 -12.33 4.98 -22.08
N GLY A 241 -11.91 3.72 -22.12
CA GLY A 241 -11.51 3.02 -23.35
C GLY A 241 -10.49 3.81 -24.18
N SER A 242 -10.75 3.90 -25.50
CA SER A 242 -9.93 4.69 -26.43
C SER A 242 -10.60 6.01 -26.84
N ARG A 243 -11.38 6.61 -25.93
CA ARG A 243 -12.12 7.85 -26.17
C ARG A 243 -11.31 9.07 -25.75
N PRO A 244 -10.78 9.88 -26.69
CA PRO A 244 -9.84 10.96 -26.40
C PRO A 244 -10.43 12.07 -25.51
N GLU A 245 -11.76 12.22 -25.48
CA GLU A 245 -12.43 13.20 -24.63
C GLU A 245 -12.25 12.94 -23.12
N TRP A 246 -11.91 11.73 -22.71
CA TRP A 246 -11.65 11.35 -21.32
C TRP A 246 -10.18 11.45 -20.90
N GLU A 247 -9.25 11.48 -21.88
CA GLU A 247 -7.81 11.40 -21.62
C GLU A 247 -7.34 12.48 -20.65
N GLY A 248 -7.72 13.75 -20.89
CA GLY A 248 -7.29 14.86 -20.04
C GLY A 248 -7.71 14.69 -18.58
N ALA A 249 -8.94 14.25 -18.32
CA ALA A 249 -9.45 14.06 -16.97
C ALA A 249 -8.79 12.86 -16.27
N CYS A 250 -8.54 11.78 -17.00
CA CYS A 250 -7.91 10.59 -16.44
C CYS A 250 -6.42 10.83 -16.14
N VAL A 251 -5.69 11.48 -17.03
CA VAL A 251 -4.28 11.85 -16.82
C VAL A 251 -4.13 12.86 -15.67
N ASP A 252 -5.05 13.82 -15.54
CA ASP A 252 -5.03 14.76 -14.42
C ASP A 252 -5.20 14.07 -13.06
N ARG A 253 -6.05 13.05 -12.97
CA ARG A 253 -6.28 12.27 -11.73
C ARG A 253 -5.02 11.57 -11.27
N ILE A 254 -4.36 10.79 -12.13
CA ILE A 254 -3.12 10.11 -11.76
C ILE A 254 -1.99 11.11 -11.50
N ASN A 255 -1.89 12.19 -12.27
CA ASN A 255 -0.90 13.23 -12.05
C ASN A 255 -1.07 13.88 -10.66
N SER A 256 -2.29 14.19 -10.26
CA SER A 256 -2.58 14.81 -8.96
C SER A 256 -2.24 13.88 -7.79
N MET A 257 -2.60 12.60 -7.88
CA MET A 257 -2.23 11.58 -6.91
C MET A 257 -0.70 11.46 -6.78
N MET A 258 -0.01 11.21 -7.88
CA MET A 258 1.43 11.00 -7.86
C MET A 258 2.20 12.22 -7.32
N ARG A 259 1.81 13.44 -7.70
CA ARG A 259 2.48 14.66 -7.21
C ARG A 259 2.28 14.88 -5.72
N ARG A 260 1.14 14.49 -5.16
CA ARG A 260 0.89 14.57 -3.74
C ARG A 260 1.69 13.52 -2.95
N ASP A 261 1.69 12.28 -3.43
CA ASP A 261 2.10 11.11 -2.64
C ASP A 261 3.50 10.56 -3.00
N TYR A 262 4.18 11.20 -3.96
CA TYR A 262 5.47 10.77 -4.51
C TYR A 262 6.53 10.47 -3.44
N ASN A 263 6.60 11.29 -2.39
CA ASN A 263 7.67 11.26 -1.40
C ASN A 263 7.51 10.18 -0.31
N HIS A 264 6.37 9.48 -0.28
CA HIS A 264 6.10 8.45 0.73
C HIS A 264 6.86 7.15 0.42
N PRO A 265 7.75 6.66 1.31
CA PRO A 265 8.46 5.39 1.12
C PRO A 265 7.51 4.19 1.14
N SER A 266 6.37 4.28 1.79
CA SER A 266 5.34 3.24 1.83
C SER A 266 4.71 2.97 0.47
N VAL A 267 4.58 3.97 -0.40
CA VAL A 267 4.04 3.80 -1.76
C VAL A 267 5.04 3.04 -2.62
N LEU A 268 4.71 1.80 -2.97
CA LEU A 268 5.55 0.93 -3.80
C LEU A 268 5.06 0.82 -5.24
N ILE A 269 3.77 0.94 -5.47
CA ILE A 269 3.11 0.73 -6.77
C ILE A 269 2.09 1.83 -6.98
N TRP A 270 2.05 2.37 -8.22
CA TRP A 270 1.01 3.29 -8.68
C TRP A 270 -0.06 2.52 -9.42
N SER A 271 -1.34 2.68 -9.06
CA SER A 271 -2.45 2.04 -9.76
C SER A 271 -3.25 3.05 -10.58
N LEU A 272 -3.55 2.66 -11.83
CA LEU A 272 -4.27 3.53 -12.76
C LEU A 272 -5.75 3.68 -12.44
N GLY A 273 -6.31 2.80 -11.63
CA GLY A 273 -7.72 2.77 -11.25
C GLY A 273 -8.25 1.36 -11.11
N ASN A 274 -9.56 1.23 -11.05
CA ASN A 274 -10.30 0.01 -10.86
C ASN A 274 -11.37 -0.17 -11.95
N GLU A 275 -11.75 -1.40 -12.25
CA GLU A 275 -12.92 -1.86 -13.03
C GLU A 275 -13.41 -0.91 -14.12
N SER A 276 -12.49 -0.53 -15.00
CA SER A 276 -12.74 0.37 -16.12
C SER A 276 -12.27 -0.24 -17.42
N SER A 277 -12.86 0.15 -18.53
CA SER A 277 -12.47 -0.38 -19.84
C SER A 277 -11.10 0.15 -20.27
N ALA A 278 -10.11 -0.75 -20.39
CA ALA A 278 -8.78 -0.41 -20.90
C ALA A 278 -8.85 0.15 -22.33
N GLY A 279 -7.83 0.92 -22.72
CA GLY A 279 -7.77 1.55 -24.03
C GLY A 279 -6.60 2.52 -24.15
N GLU A 280 -6.61 3.37 -25.19
CA GLU A 280 -5.57 4.37 -25.42
C GLU A 280 -5.46 5.39 -24.26
N VAL A 281 -6.57 5.64 -23.55
CA VAL A 281 -6.57 6.51 -22.37
C VAL A 281 -5.67 5.92 -21.27
N PHE A 282 -5.78 4.62 -21.01
CA PHE A 282 -4.89 3.94 -20.05
C PHE A 282 -3.43 3.93 -20.51
N ARG A 283 -3.17 3.78 -21.82
CA ARG A 283 -1.80 3.94 -22.34
C ARG A 283 -1.25 5.34 -22.12
N ALA A 284 -2.09 6.38 -22.24
CA ALA A 284 -1.69 7.75 -21.94
C ALA A 284 -1.38 7.91 -20.44
N MET A 285 -2.23 7.40 -19.55
CA MET A 285 -1.99 7.41 -18.10
C MET A 285 -0.71 6.65 -17.72
N TYR A 286 -0.50 5.46 -18.26
CA TYR A 286 0.68 4.64 -18.03
C TYR A 286 1.97 5.36 -18.43
N ARG A 287 2.01 5.92 -19.65
CA ARG A 287 3.15 6.70 -20.14
C ARG A 287 3.40 7.94 -19.26
N HIS A 288 2.32 8.62 -18.83
CA HIS A 288 2.43 9.79 -17.97
C HIS A 288 3.01 9.40 -16.60
N ALA A 289 2.54 8.31 -15.99
CA ALA A 289 3.06 7.81 -14.73
C ALA A 289 4.57 7.55 -14.80
N HIS A 290 5.03 6.84 -15.82
CA HIS A 290 6.46 6.59 -16.02
C HIS A 290 7.29 7.82 -16.41
N THR A 291 6.65 8.91 -16.87
CA THR A 291 7.32 10.19 -17.06
C THR A 291 7.60 10.89 -15.71
N ILE A 292 6.68 10.75 -14.75
CA ILE A 292 6.84 11.31 -13.40
C ILE A 292 7.76 10.42 -12.55
N ASP A 293 7.54 9.11 -12.59
CA ASP A 293 8.25 8.13 -11.79
C ASP A 293 8.65 6.91 -12.65
N PRO A 294 9.86 6.90 -13.18
CA PRO A 294 10.34 5.79 -13.99
C PRO A 294 10.70 4.53 -13.17
N ASN A 295 10.74 4.63 -11.84
CA ASN A 295 11.27 3.59 -10.97
C ASN A 295 10.19 2.69 -10.37
N ARG A 296 9.04 3.25 -9.95
CA ARG A 296 7.96 2.46 -9.37
C ARG A 296 7.11 1.82 -10.45
N PRO A 297 6.72 0.54 -10.27
CA PRO A 297 5.80 -0.13 -11.18
C PRO A 297 4.43 0.52 -11.22
N VAL A 298 3.79 0.37 -12.37
CA VAL A 298 2.41 0.77 -12.61
C VAL A 298 1.53 -0.47 -12.68
N HIS A 299 0.39 -0.43 -12.01
CA HIS A 299 -0.59 -1.50 -11.90
C HIS A 299 -1.90 -1.12 -12.59
N TYR A 300 -2.50 -2.09 -13.25
CA TYR A 300 -3.89 -2.07 -13.69
C TYR A 300 -4.41 -3.49 -13.94
N GLU A 301 -5.52 -3.88 -13.31
CA GLU A 301 -6.08 -5.24 -13.38
C GLU A 301 -6.95 -5.47 -14.63
N GLY A 302 -7.69 -4.44 -15.08
CA GLY A 302 -8.68 -4.56 -16.16
C GLY A 302 -8.13 -4.98 -17.51
N SER A 303 -6.80 -4.97 -17.68
CA SER A 303 -6.13 -5.49 -18.88
C SER A 303 -6.37 -6.98 -19.12
N VAL A 304 -6.77 -7.77 -18.10
CA VAL A 304 -7.09 -9.20 -18.27
C VAL A 304 -8.34 -9.43 -19.15
N HIS A 305 -9.23 -8.46 -19.17
CA HIS A 305 -10.45 -8.50 -20.01
C HIS A 305 -10.23 -7.93 -21.41
N MET A 306 -9.14 -7.20 -21.61
CA MET A 306 -8.78 -6.52 -22.87
C MET A 306 -7.27 -6.68 -23.13
N ARG A 307 -6.84 -7.90 -23.43
CA ARG A 307 -5.42 -8.28 -23.54
C ARG A 307 -4.62 -7.50 -24.59
N GLU A 308 -5.26 -6.87 -25.56
CA GLU A 308 -4.62 -5.94 -26.50
C GLU A 308 -4.03 -4.70 -25.83
N PHE A 309 -4.44 -4.41 -24.57
CA PHE A 309 -3.94 -3.34 -23.72
C PHE A 309 -3.13 -3.88 -22.52
N GLU A 310 -2.56 -5.07 -22.63
CA GLU A 310 -1.73 -5.65 -21.56
C GLU A 310 -0.45 -4.85 -21.27
N ASP A 311 -0.09 -3.94 -22.18
CA ASP A 311 1.05 -3.03 -22.06
C ASP A 311 0.81 -1.83 -21.12
N VAL A 312 -0.39 -1.69 -20.52
CA VAL A 312 -0.69 -0.61 -19.58
C VAL A 312 -0.38 -0.94 -18.11
N THR A 313 0.24 -2.08 -17.85
CA THR A 313 0.60 -2.51 -16.50
C THR A 313 1.93 -3.27 -16.49
N ASP A 314 2.71 -3.13 -15.42
CA ASP A 314 3.97 -3.87 -15.22
C ASP A 314 3.74 -5.20 -14.48
N ILE A 315 2.55 -5.42 -13.96
CA ILE A 315 2.18 -6.52 -13.06
C ILE A 315 0.99 -7.27 -13.67
N GLU A 316 1.03 -8.60 -13.66
CA GLU A 316 -0.18 -9.39 -13.90
C GLU A 316 -1.02 -9.37 -12.63
N SER A 317 -2.21 -8.85 -12.75
CA SER A 317 -3.13 -8.70 -11.63
C SER A 317 -4.51 -9.22 -12.00
N ARG A 318 -5.15 -9.90 -11.07
CA ARG A 318 -6.49 -10.45 -11.27
C ARG A 318 -7.34 -10.29 -10.02
N MET A 319 -8.65 -10.16 -10.25
CA MET A 319 -9.66 -10.23 -9.22
C MET A 319 -10.22 -11.63 -9.15
N TYR A 320 -10.33 -12.20 -7.95
CA TYR A 320 -11.04 -13.45 -7.62
C TYR A 320 -10.67 -14.66 -8.48
N ALA A 321 -9.50 -14.65 -9.11
CA ALA A 321 -9.01 -15.83 -9.83
C ALA A 321 -8.80 -17.00 -8.87
N HIS A 322 -9.24 -18.20 -9.25
CA HIS A 322 -9.01 -19.40 -8.46
C HIS A 322 -7.54 -19.79 -8.41
N ALA A 323 -7.12 -20.44 -7.32
CA ALA A 323 -5.72 -20.80 -7.10
C ALA A 323 -5.12 -21.63 -8.26
N ASP A 324 -5.90 -22.53 -8.88
CA ASP A 324 -5.48 -23.33 -10.03
C ASP A 324 -5.33 -22.49 -11.32
N GLU A 325 -6.09 -21.41 -11.48
CA GLU A 325 -5.95 -20.46 -12.59
C GLU A 325 -4.69 -19.62 -12.45
N ILE A 326 -4.40 -19.22 -11.21
CA ILE A 326 -3.16 -18.51 -10.89
C ILE A 326 -1.97 -19.44 -11.14
N GLU A 327 -2.03 -20.69 -10.68
CA GLU A 327 -0.96 -21.66 -10.87
C GLU A 327 -0.70 -21.94 -12.37
N ARG A 328 -1.74 -21.98 -13.20
CA ARG A 328 -1.60 -22.07 -14.66
C ARG A 328 -0.83 -20.87 -15.23
N TYR A 329 -1.17 -19.64 -14.81
CA TYR A 329 -0.41 -18.46 -15.24
C TYR A 329 1.06 -18.54 -14.80
N LEU A 330 1.32 -18.93 -13.56
CA LEU A 330 2.69 -19.01 -13.02
C LEU A 330 3.55 -20.04 -13.77
N ASN A 331 2.94 -21.13 -14.27
CA ASN A 331 3.62 -22.13 -15.07
C ASN A 331 3.74 -21.75 -16.55
N ASP A 332 2.65 -21.31 -17.18
CA ASP A 332 2.52 -21.20 -18.63
C ASP A 332 2.63 -19.76 -19.15
N GLY A 333 2.39 -18.75 -18.29
CA GLY A 333 2.32 -17.34 -18.67
C GLY A 333 0.95 -16.90 -19.17
N SER A 334 0.87 -15.68 -19.75
CA SER A 334 -0.36 -15.17 -20.35
C SER A 334 -0.65 -15.84 -21.69
N PRO A 335 -1.91 -16.21 -21.97
CA PRO A 335 -2.30 -16.73 -23.30
C PRO A 335 -2.03 -15.77 -24.46
N ALA A 336 -1.99 -14.46 -24.19
CA ALA A 336 -1.77 -13.45 -25.22
C ALA A 336 -0.29 -13.23 -25.56
N HIS A 337 0.62 -13.54 -24.63
CA HIS A 337 2.07 -13.29 -24.77
C HIS A 337 2.87 -14.52 -24.37
N THR A 338 2.96 -15.50 -25.27
CA THR A 338 3.74 -16.73 -25.03
C THR A 338 5.24 -16.50 -25.09
N ASP A 339 5.71 -15.41 -25.72
CA ASP A 339 7.11 -15.13 -26.00
C ASP A 339 7.70 -13.95 -25.18
N GLY A 340 6.88 -13.27 -24.35
CA GLY A 340 7.31 -12.15 -23.52
C GLY A 340 7.79 -12.58 -22.12
N PRO A 341 8.56 -11.73 -21.41
CA PRO A 341 8.89 -11.99 -20.01
C PRO A 341 7.60 -12.03 -19.18
N LYS A 342 7.47 -13.05 -18.35
CA LYS A 342 6.35 -13.14 -17.41
C LYS A 342 6.40 -11.96 -16.46
N LYS A 343 5.24 -11.32 -16.21
CA LYS A 343 5.09 -10.29 -15.19
C LYS A 343 4.94 -10.93 -13.82
N PRO A 344 5.37 -10.26 -12.72
CA PRO A 344 5.05 -10.70 -11.37
C PRO A 344 3.54 -10.73 -11.19
N TYR A 345 3.05 -11.64 -10.35
CA TYR A 345 1.61 -11.82 -10.12
C TYR A 345 1.19 -11.34 -8.75
N ILE A 346 0.09 -10.60 -8.70
CA ILE A 346 -0.68 -10.32 -7.48
C ILE A 346 -2.17 -10.58 -7.72
N SER A 347 -2.91 -10.95 -6.67
CA SER A 347 -4.37 -10.84 -6.66
C SER A 347 -4.73 -9.47 -6.09
N CYS A 348 -5.12 -8.50 -6.93
CA CYS A 348 -5.48 -7.18 -6.42
C CYS A 348 -6.75 -7.20 -5.58
N GLU A 349 -7.61 -8.20 -5.81
CA GLU A 349 -8.75 -8.55 -4.96
C GLU A 349 -8.90 -10.06 -4.90
N TYR A 350 -9.04 -10.61 -3.70
CA TYR A 350 -9.34 -12.01 -3.50
C TYR A 350 -10.02 -12.24 -2.13
N MET A 351 -10.47 -13.46 -1.88
CA MET A 351 -11.06 -13.86 -0.60
C MET A 351 -12.25 -12.99 -0.15
N HIS A 352 -13.03 -12.47 -1.08
CA HIS A 352 -14.16 -11.59 -0.82
C HIS A 352 -14.85 -11.87 0.52
N ALA A 353 -14.63 -10.98 1.52
CA ALA A 353 -14.93 -11.27 2.92
C ALA A 353 -16.41 -11.10 3.30
N MET A 354 -17.31 -11.04 2.32
CA MET A 354 -18.76 -10.92 2.51
C MET A 354 -19.33 -12.14 3.22
N GLY A 355 -20.11 -11.92 4.26
CA GLY A 355 -20.80 -12.97 5.00
C GLY A 355 -19.82 -13.93 5.69
N ASN A 356 -20.05 -15.23 5.54
CA ASN A 356 -19.22 -16.30 6.11
C ASN A 356 -18.24 -16.84 5.06
N SER A 357 -17.30 -16.02 4.63
CA SER A 357 -16.30 -16.32 3.59
C SER A 357 -14.86 -16.27 4.14
N CYS A 358 -13.86 -16.11 3.28
CA CYS A 358 -12.42 -16.25 3.56
C CYS A 358 -11.97 -17.68 3.93
N GLY A 359 -12.75 -18.69 3.57
CA GLY A 359 -12.31 -20.09 3.66
C GLY A 359 -11.35 -20.46 2.52
N ASN A 360 -10.51 -21.51 2.73
CA ASN A 360 -9.51 -21.99 1.76
C ASN A 360 -8.43 -20.96 1.38
N MET A 361 -8.18 -19.95 2.20
CA MET A 361 -7.14 -18.96 1.95
C MET A 361 -5.74 -19.59 1.94
N ASP A 362 -5.56 -20.75 2.59
CA ASP A 362 -4.33 -21.52 2.57
C ASP A 362 -3.94 -22.03 1.18
N GLU A 363 -4.89 -22.25 0.26
CA GLU A 363 -4.60 -22.58 -1.13
C GLU A 363 -3.84 -21.46 -1.84
N TYR A 364 -4.18 -20.20 -1.54
CA TYR A 364 -3.49 -19.03 -2.10
C TYR A 364 -2.13 -18.80 -1.44
N THR A 365 -2.04 -18.89 -0.12
CA THR A 365 -0.74 -18.73 0.55
C THR A 365 0.23 -19.87 0.19
N ALA A 366 -0.26 -21.06 -0.16
CA ALA A 366 0.55 -22.15 -0.70
C ALA A 366 1.20 -21.80 -2.07
N LEU A 367 0.67 -20.85 -2.82
CA LEU A 367 1.26 -20.38 -4.08
C LEU A 367 2.54 -19.55 -3.86
N GLU A 368 2.86 -19.13 -2.63
CA GLU A 368 4.12 -18.44 -2.30
C GLU A 368 5.36 -19.28 -2.66
N ARG A 369 5.21 -20.61 -2.87
CA ARG A 369 6.25 -21.48 -3.42
C ARG A 369 6.72 -21.09 -4.83
N TYR A 370 5.87 -20.39 -5.58
CA TYR A 370 6.24 -19.84 -6.89
C TYR A 370 6.86 -18.45 -6.71
N PRO A 371 8.09 -18.22 -7.16
CA PRO A 371 8.76 -16.92 -6.93
C PRO A 371 7.99 -15.71 -7.49
N MET A 372 7.27 -15.90 -8.60
CA MET A 372 6.51 -14.84 -9.26
C MET A 372 5.14 -14.57 -8.62
N TYR A 373 4.62 -15.45 -7.75
CA TYR A 373 3.43 -15.18 -6.96
C TYR A 373 3.82 -14.29 -5.79
N GLN A 374 3.30 -13.11 -5.74
CA GLN A 374 3.70 -12.12 -4.75
C GLN A 374 2.53 -11.62 -3.88
N GLY A 375 1.59 -12.55 -3.62
CA GLY A 375 0.50 -12.35 -2.67
C GLY A 375 -0.72 -11.69 -3.25
N GLY A 376 -1.48 -11.00 -2.40
CA GLY A 376 -2.74 -10.36 -2.80
C GLY A 376 -3.34 -9.50 -1.71
N PHE A 377 -4.50 -8.90 -2.05
CA PHE A 377 -5.24 -7.96 -1.22
C PHE A 377 -6.66 -8.50 -1.01
N ILE A 378 -7.05 -8.67 0.24
CA ILE A 378 -8.37 -9.20 0.61
C ILE A 378 -9.41 -8.11 0.40
N TRP A 379 -10.46 -8.38 -0.35
CA TRP A 379 -11.65 -7.54 -0.43
C TRP A 379 -12.62 -7.91 0.70
N ASP A 380 -12.92 -7.03 1.72
CA ASP A 380 -12.13 -5.85 1.97
C ASP A 380 -11.82 -5.69 3.47
N PHE A 381 -11.36 -4.53 3.85
CA PHE A 381 -10.83 -4.24 5.18
C PHE A 381 -11.93 -4.03 6.23
N ILE A 382 -13.03 -3.30 5.90
CA ILE A 382 -14.05 -2.89 6.87
C ILE A 382 -15.43 -2.80 6.23
N ASP A 383 -16.45 -3.35 6.91
CA ASP A 383 -17.85 -3.16 6.51
C ASP A 383 -18.21 -1.67 6.37
N GLN A 384 -18.84 -1.29 5.26
CA GLN A 384 -19.31 0.06 5.01
C GLN A 384 -20.79 0.20 5.38
N ALA A 385 -21.13 -0.07 6.63
CA ALA A 385 -22.51 0.07 7.14
C ALA A 385 -22.65 1.31 8.03
N ILE A 386 -23.80 1.97 7.94
CA ILE A 386 -24.12 3.18 8.71
C ILE A 386 -24.96 2.82 9.96
N GLU A 387 -24.45 3.22 11.12
CA GLU A 387 -25.17 3.07 12.41
C GLU A 387 -26.39 3.95 12.43
N THR A 388 -27.57 3.35 12.55
CA THR A 388 -28.85 4.06 12.55
C THR A 388 -29.67 3.67 13.78
N LYS A 389 -30.20 4.67 14.49
CA LYS A 389 -31.15 4.45 15.58
C LYS A 389 -32.56 4.28 15.01
N LEU A 390 -33.16 3.14 15.32
CA LEU A 390 -34.56 2.84 14.96
C LEU A 390 -35.55 3.53 15.91
N PRO A 391 -36.84 3.67 15.53
CA PRO A 391 -37.87 4.30 16.35
C PRO A 391 -38.08 3.64 17.74
N ASP A 392 -37.77 2.36 17.88
CA ASP A 392 -37.83 1.61 19.14
C ASP A 392 -36.60 1.82 20.04
N GLY A 393 -35.64 2.64 19.61
CA GLY A 393 -34.41 2.96 20.33
C GLY A 393 -33.28 1.96 20.15
N THR A 394 -33.46 0.88 19.39
CA THR A 394 -32.39 -0.06 19.02
C THR A 394 -31.47 0.53 17.98
N THR A 395 -30.24 0.04 17.92
CA THR A 395 -29.26 0.41 16.89
C THR A 395 -29.19 -0.69 15.84
N ARG A 396 -29.18 -0.30 14.57
CA ARG A 396 -28.98 -1.17 13.42
C ARG A 396 -27.85 -0.63 12.56
N MET A 397 -27.03 -1.55 12.01
CA MET A 397 -26.14 -1.25 10.91
C MET A 397 -26.92 -1.39 9.61
N CYS A 398 -26.94 -0.31 8.84
CA CYS A 398 -27.71 -0.19 7.59
C CYS A 398 -26.78 -0.05 6.40
N TYR A 399 -27.20 -0.57 5.26
CA TYR A 399 -26.47 -0.47 3.98
C TYR A 399 -27.29 0.30 2.93
N GLY A 400 -26.71 0.48 1.73
CA GLY A 400 -27.37 1.19 0.63
C GLY A 400 -28.72 0.61 0.27
N GLY A 401 -29.74 1.46 0.07
CA GLY A 401 -31.12 1.08 -0.14
C GLY A 401 -31.99 1.06 1.11
N ASP A 402 -31.42 0.86 2.31
CA ASP A 402 -32.14 0.93 3.60
C ASP A 402 -32.73 2.33 3.87
N PHE A 403 -32.15 3.37 3.27
CA PHE A 403 -32.59 4.76 3.38
C PHE A 403 -33.51 5.21 2.23
N GLY A 404 -33.92 4.28 1.35
CA GLY A 404 -34.67 4.60 0.15
C GLY A 404 -33.85 5.29 -0.94
N ASP A 405 -32.55 5.29 -0.82
CA ASP A 405 -31.56 5.81 -1.77
C ASP A 405 -31.51 4.94 -3.03
N ARG A 406 -31.29 5.57 -4.18
CA ARG A 406 -31.14 4.92 -5.48
C ARG A 406 -30.25 5.76 -6.40
N PRO A 407 -29.31 5.15 -7.14
CA PRO A 407 -28.92 3.72 -7.11
C PRO A 407 -28.22 3.35 -5.81
N SER A 408 -28.16 2.04 -5.50
CA SER A 408 -27.42 1.49 -4.36
C SER A 408 -26.95 0.08 -4.71
N ASP A 409 -25.87 -0.34 -4.09
CA ASP A 409 -25.25 -1.66 -4.27
C ASP A 409 -25.62 -2.64 -3.13
N TYR A 410 -26.64 -2.29 -2.33
CA TYR A 410 -27.24 -3.11 -1.27
C TYR A 410 -26.20 -3.66 -0.27
N GLU A 411 -26.22 -4.98 -0.04
CA GLU A 411 -25.36 -5.70 0.91
C GLU A 411 -23.87 -5.78 0.54
N PHE A 412 -23.48 -5.36 -0.66
CA PHE A 412 -22.07 -5.31 -1.09
C PHE A 412 -21.22 -4.32 -0.30
N SER A 413 -21.75 -3.79 0.77
CA SER A 413 -21.03 -3.02 1.78
C SER A 413 -20.75 -3.82 3.08
N GLY A 414 -21.11 -5.10 3.14
CA GLY A 414 -20.92 -5.97 4.31
C GLY A 414 -19.84 -7.04 4.08
N ASP A 415 -18.66 -6.64 3.67
CA ASP A 415 -17.58 -7.48 3.15
C ASP A 415 -16.23 -7.29 3.87
N GLY A 416 -16.24 -6.66 5.05
CA GLY A 416 -15.05 -6.34 5.81
C GLY A 416 -14.47 -7.49 6.64
N LEU A 417 -13.14 -7.45 6.83
CA LEU A 417 -12.44 -8.16 7.89
C LEU A 417 -12.78 -7.59 9.28
N LEU A 418 -13.11 -6.31 9.32
CA LEU A 418 -13.69 -5.62 10.46
C LEU A 418 -15.19 -5.38 10.23
N PHE A 419 -15.97 -5.52 11.30
CA PHE A 419 -17.31 -4.96 11.29
C PHE A 419 -17.26 -3.43 11.22
N ALA A 420 -18.37 -2.79 10.83
CA ALA A 420 -18.43 -1.33 10.66
C ALA A 420 -18.05 -0.51 11.91
N ASP A 421 -18.16 -1.11 13.11
CA ASP A 421 -17.72 -0.52 14.37
C ASP A 421 -16.24 -0.76 14.71
N ARG A 422 -15.45 -1.27 13.76
CA ARG A 422 -14.04 -1.67 13.88
C ARG A 422 -13.77 -2.86 14.81
N THR A 423 -14.77 -3.60 15.22
CA THR A 423 -14.51 -4.89 15.91
C THR A 423 -14.08 -5.96 14.90
N PRO A 424 -13.04 -6.77 15.22
CA PRO A 424 -12.59 -7.83 14.31
C PRO A 424 -13.66 -8.89 14.09
N SER A 425 -13.92 -9.23 12.83
CA SER A 425 -14.76 -10.38 12.49
C SER A 425 -14.00 -11.70 12.72
N PRO A 426 -14.67 -12.86 12.81
CA PRO A 426 -13.99 -14.14 12.93
C PRO A 426 -12.97 -14.43 11.82
N LYS A 427 -13.18 -13.92 10.61
CA LYS A 427 -12.27 -14.04 9.46
C LYS A 427 -10.89 -13.46 9.73
N ALA A 428 -10.80 -12.39 10.54
CA ALA A 428 -9.54 -11.78 10.90
C ALA A 428 -8.59 -12.71 11.63
N GLN A 429 -9.10 -13.75 12.33
CA GLN A 429 -8.25 -14.76 12.99
C GLN A 429 -7.59 -15.69 11.97
N GLU A 430 -8.31 -16.10 10.94
CA GLU A 430 -7.78 -16.91 9.84
C GLU A 430 -6.67 -16.13 9.10
N VAL A 431 -6.98 -14.89 8.71
CA VAL A 431 -6.01 -14.00 8.05
C VAL A 431 -4.76 -13.82 8.90
N LYS A 432 -4.91 -13.55 10.20
CA LYS A 432 -3.79 -13.39 11.12
C LYS A 432 -2.89 -14.61 11.16
N GLN A 433 -3.45 -15.81 11.14
CA GLN A 433 -2.70 -17.06 11.19
C GLN A 433 -1.96 -17.31 9.87
N LEU A 434 -2.63 -17.16 8.74
CA LEU A 434 -2.06 -17.45 7.42
C LEU A 434 -1.04 -16.40 6.97
N TYR A 435 -1.21 -15.16 7.40
CA TYR A 435 -0.26 -14.08 7.11
C TYR A 435 0.94 -14.02 8.07
N ALA A 436 1.02 -14.92 9.06
CA ALA A 436 2.14 -14.91 10.01
C ALA A 436 3.48 -15.21 9.33
N ASN A 437 4.47 -14.34 9.56
CA ASN A 437 5.85 -14.55 9.10
C ASN A 437 6.64 -15.49 10.02
N VAL A 438 6.22 -15.67 11.27
CA VAL A 438 6.88 -16.59 12.20
C VAL A 438 5.99 -17.80 12.39
N LYS A 439 6.45 -18.95 11.86
CA LYS A 439 5.76 -20.22 11.95
C LYS A 439 6.42 -21.06 13.04
N ILE A 440 5.61 -21.70 13.88
CA ILE A 440 6.08 -22.49 15.03
C ILE A 440 5.47 -23.88 14.95
N ALA A 441 6.34 -24.89 14.90
CA ALA A 441 5.96 -26.29 15.08
C ALA A 441 6.52 -26.82 16.41
N VAL A 442 5.67 -27.40 17.25
CA VAL A 442 6.03 -27.86 18.59
C VAL A 442 5.86 -29.38 18.66
N SER A 443 6.87 -30.07 19.17
CA SER A 443 6.84 -31.47 19.54
C SER A 443 7.08 -31.67 21.06
N VAL A 444 7.19 -32.89 21.49
CA VAL A 444 7.48 -33.23 22.90
C VAL A 444 8.87 -32.74 23.33
N ASP A 445 9.84 -32.72 22.41
CA ASP A 445 11.24 -32.46 22.74
C ASP A 445 11.74 -31.10 22.20
N GLU A 446 11.08 -30.54 21.19
CA GLU A 446 11.56 -29.36 20.52
C GLU A 446 10.47 -28.36 20.05
N ALA A 447 10.86 -27.12 19.91
CA ALA A 447 10.13 -26.12 19.16
C ALA A 447 10.95 -25.73 17.92
N ARG A 448 10.40 -25.97 16.72
CA ARG A 448 10.97 -25.49 15.45
C ARG A 448 10.35 -24.15 15.09
N ILE A 449 11.18 -23.16 14.85
CA ILE A 449 10.77 -21.82 14.45
C ILE A 449 11.27 -21.57 13.03
N THR A 450 10.36 -21.16 12.14
CA THR A 450 10.66 -20.67 10.81
C THR A 450 10.38 -19.18 10.78
N ASN A 451 11.37 -18.39 10.40
CA ASN A 451 11.29 -16.93 10.30
C ASN A 451 11.23 -16.51 8.83
N ASP A 452 10.04 -16.28 8.31
CA ASP A 452 9.81 -15.79 6.93
C ASP A 452 9.87 -14.25 6.83
N ASN A 453 10.32 -13.54 7.88
CA ASN A 453 10.63 -12.11 7.74
C ASN A 453 11.79 -11.91 6.75
N LEU A 454 11.76 -10.76 6.05
CA LEU A 454 12.79 -10.43 5.06
C LEU A 454 14.04 -9.84 5.70
N PHE A 455 13.89 -9.05 6.76
CA PHE A 455 14.97 -8.20 7.27
C PHE A 455 15.25 -8.40 8.76
N VAL A 456 14.25 -8.80 9.56
CA VAL A 456 14.38 -8.86 11.03
C VAL A 456 14.51 -10.28 11.54
N SER A 457 15.43 -10.50 12.51
CA SER A 457 15.50 -11.76 13.26
C SER A 457 14.37 -11.83 14.29
N THR A 458 14.15 -13.03 14.85
CA THR A 458 13.19 -13.22 15.93
C THR A 458 13.78 -12.93 17.33
N GLY A 459 15.03 -12.49 17.44
CA GLY A 459 15.73 -12.28 18.71
C GLY A 459 15.03 -11.34 19.69
N ASP A 460 14.29 -10.34 19.17
CA ASP A 460 13.48 -9.44 19.98
C ASP A 460 12.08 -9.92 20.28
N TYR A 461 11.64 -11.04 19.66
CA TYR A 461 10.32 -11.58 19.87
C TYR A 461 10.24 -12.32 21.20
N ARG A 462 9.08 -12.23 21.83
CA ARG A 462 8.78 -12.93 23.06
C ARG A 462 7.89 -14.14 22.78
N PHE A 463 8.46 -15.34 22.89
CA PHE A 463 7.74 -16.59 22.73
C PHE A 463 7.15 -17.06 24.06
N VAL A 464 5.84 -17.24 24.11
CA VAL A 464 5.15 -17.76 25.28
C VAL A 464 4.84 -19.24 25.06
N LEU A 465 5.49 -20.10 25.84
CA LEU A 465 5.26 -21.53 25.83
C LEU A 465 4.25 -21.89 26.92
N ARG A 466 3.26 -22.73 26.59
CA ARG A 466 2.20 -23.15 27.54
C ARG A 466 1.91 -24.60 27.41
N ILE A 467 1.64 -25.24 28.55
CA ILE A 467 1.00 -26.57 28.62
C ILE A 467 -0.47 -26.33 28.98
N LEU A 468 -1.37 -26.92 28.21
CA LEU A 468 -2.80 -26.84 28.43
C LEU A 468 -3.32 -28.23 28.85
N ALA A 469 -4.07 -28.30 29.94
CA ALA A 469 -4.87 -29.45 30.32
C ALA A 469 -6.36 -29.06 30.15
N ASP A 470 -7.09 -29.81 29.33
CA ASP A 470 -8.49 -29.53 28.99
C ASP A 470 -8.70 -28.03 28.56
N GLY A 471 -7.79 -27.49 27.73
CA GLY A 471 -7.85 -26.12 27.25
C GLY A 471 -7.44 -25.03 28.26
N LYS A 472 -7.08 -25.39 29.48
CA LYS A 472 -6.65 -24.45 30.53
C LYS A 472 -5.13 -24.50 30.70
N PRO A 473 -4.45 -23.34 30.77
CA PRO A 473 -3.01 -23.32 31.00
C PRO A 473 -2.68 -23.83 32.42
N VAL A 474 -1.91 -24.90 32.49
CA VAL A 474 -1.39 -25.48 33.75
C VAL A 474 0.05 -25.07 33.98
N TRP A 475 0.76 -24.69 32.94
CA TRP A 475 2.12 -24.17 33.01
C TRP A 475 2.34 -23.13 31.88
N SER A 476 3.20 -22.17 32.17
CA SER A 476 3.59 -21.15 31.16
C SER A 476 4.99 -20.61 31.48
N THR A 477 5.78 -20.41 30.44
CA THR A 477 7.06 -19.72 30.50
C THR A 477 7.25 -18.81 29.29
N THR A 478 8.22 -17.92 29.38
CA THR A 478 8.61 -17.03 28.27
C THR A 478 10.07 -17.29 27.91
N ARG A 479 10.34 -17.38 26.61
CA ARG A 479 11.69 -17.58 26.04
C ARG A 479 11.90 -16.56 24.91
N ARG A 480 13.16 -16.36 24.56
CA ARG A 480 13.60 -15.75 23.32
C ARG A 480 14.32 -16.80 22.48
N PHE A 481 14.00 -16.85 21.22
CA PHE A 481 14.63 -17.69 20.22
C PHE A 481 15.09 -16.78 19.09
N ASP A 482 16.37 -16.73 18.82
CA ASP A 482 16.93 -15.89 17.77
C ASP A 482 17.14 -16.71 16.50
N VAL A 483 16.29 -16.44 15.51
CA VAL A 483 16.35 -17.08 14.19
C VAL A 483 16.49 -15.95 13.18
N ALA A 484 17.53 -15.99 12.37
CA ALA A 484 17.78 -14.97 11.35
C ALA A 484 16.65 -14.91 10.31
N ALA A 485 16.51 -13.77 9.64
CA ALA A 485 15.53 -13.58 8.57
C ALA A 485 15.74 -14.61 7.45
N GLY A 486 14.65 -15.28 7.03
CA GLY A 486 14.64 -16.31 6.00
C GLY A 486 15.15 -17.69 6.47
N GLU A 487 15.41 -17.88 7.76
CA GLU A 487 16.01 -19.12 8.30
C GLU A 487 15.02 -19.91 9.17
N SER A 488 15.39 -21.14 9.48
CA SER A 488 14.68 -22.01 10.42
C SER A 488 15.66 -22.61 11.43
N ALA A 489 15.25 -22.72 12.69
CA ALA A 489 16.01 -23.37 13.74
C ALA A 489 15.10 -24.18 14.68
N SER A 490 15.66 -25.26 15.24
CA SER A 490 15.01 -26.07 16.29
C SER A 490 15.68 -25.80 17.63
N PHE A 491 14.88 -25.70 18.67
CA PHE A 491 15.30 -25.44 20.04
C PHE A 491 14.72 -26.51 20.97
N GLU A 492 15.57 -27.10 21.82
CA GLU A 492 15.11 -28.00 22.87
C GLU A 492 14.20 -27.27 23.86
N VAL A 493 13.13 -27.90 24.26
CA VAL A 493 12.19 -27.36 25.23
C VAL A 493 12.00 -28.39 26.37
N ASP A 494 12.51 -28.03 27.54
CA ASP A 494 12.26 -28.79 28.76
C ASP A 494 10.84 -28.48 29.27
N TRP A 495 9.91 -29.38 28.97
CA TRP A 495 8.57 -29.30 29.51
C TRP A 495 8.54 -29.89 30.91
N PRO A 496 7.93 -29.24 31.90
CA PRO A 496 7.79 -29.82 33.24
C PRO A 496 6.64 -30.83 33.28
N VAL A 497 6.77 -31.89 32.54
CA VAL A 497 5.85 -33.03 32.53
C VAL A 497 6.62 -34.19 33.12
N ASP A 498 6.15 -34.74 34.29
CA ASP A 498 6.61 -36.01 34.81
C ASP A 498 6.01 -37.11 33.92
N ASP A 499 6.79 -38.19 33.68
CA ASP A 499 6.41 -39.38 32.91
C ASP A 499 5.14 -40.07 33.49
#